data_681e425b8aa0e2eaafc41ee4db5a4505
#
_entry.id   681e425b8aa0e2eaafc41ee4db5a4505
#
_cell.length_a   1.000
_cell.length_b   1.000
_cell.length_c   1.000
_cell.angle_alpha   90.00
_cell.angle_beta   90.00
_cell.angle_gamma   90.00
#
_symmetry.space_group_name_H-M   'P 1'
#
loop_
_entity.id
_entity.type
_entity.pdbx_description
1 polymer ?
#
loop_
_entity_poly.entity_id
_entity_poly.type
_entity_poly.pdbx_seq_one_letter_code
_entity_poly.pdbx_strand_id
1 'polypeptide(L)'
;MPIAVDPEAVNGPTYPGTGDTLGAGTAVEGEIKISGSEYGGFPPPVTGVTFLAPAGVKLHPQGFNTCSEAILESHEITHCPKKSFASSIGSVAGVVSFGATRVHEALTLQAFFAPGGELAFYAEGRSPAVIEVMGKASITSGGDGFGPKFSANVPLVETVPGAPYGVVEAAKITVGAAFVQTGKLISYITLPKKCPRGGFPVRAQLTFLIGEPVTVDTKMPCPTK
;
A
#
# COMPACT_ATOMS: atom_id res chain seq x y z
N MET A 1 14.41 9.88 19.66
CA MET A 1 14.65 8.51 19.16
C MET A 1 14.55 8.58 17.66
N PRO A 2 15.50 8.09 16.86
CA PRO A 2 15.41 8.25 15.41
C PRO A 2 14.17 7.51 14.87
N ILE A 3 13.62 8.02 13.77
CA ILE A 3 12.48 7.39 13.08
C ILE A 3 12.95 5.99 12.65
N ALA A 4 12.19 4.97 13.06
CA ALA A 4 12.41 3.60 12.63
C ALA A 4 11.19 3.11 11.85
N VAL A 5 11.44 2.52 10.69
CA VAL A 5 10.45 1.80 9.89
C VAL A 5 10.86 0.33 9.91
N ASP A 6 10.02 -0.49 10.52
CA ASP A 6 10.26 -1.92 10.62
C ASP A 6 9.40 -2.63 9.58
N PRO A 7 10.01 -3.26 8.55
CA PRO A 7 9.26 -4.07 7.59
C PRO A 7 8.95 -5.41 8.24
N GLU A 8 7.82 -5.52 8.91
CA GLU A 8 7.37 -6.86 9.28
C GLU A 8 6.98 -7.65 8.03
N ALA A 9 7.63 -8.78 7.93
CA ALA A 9 7.43 -9.88 7.00
C ALA A 9 6.48 -9.60 5.82
N VAL A 10 7.04 -9.30 4.67
CA VAL A 10 6.34 -9.53 3.42
C VAL A 10 6.12 -11.04 3.34
N ASN A 11 5.01 -11.53 3.86
CA ASN A 11 4.62 -12.91 3.70
C ASN A 11 4.42 -13.15 2.21
N GLY A 12 4.98 -14.23 1.71
CA GLY A 12 4.90 -14.61 0.31
C GLY A 12 3.45 -14.63 -0.19
N PRO A 13 3.27 -14.61 -1.51
CA PRO A 13 1.97 -14.41 -2.13
C PRO A 13 0.98 -15.47 -1.68
N THR A 14 -0.04 -15.07 -0.96
CA THR A 14 -1.22 -15.89 -0.70
C THR A 14 -2.32 -15.45 -1.65
N TYR A 15 -2.44 -16.12 -2.78
CA TYR A 15 -3.55 -15.91 -3.70
C TYR A 15 -4.45 -17.14 -3.69
N PRO A 16 -5.78 -17.02 -3.43
CA PRO A 16 -6.68 -18.17 -3.47
C PRO A 16 -6.60 -18.87 -4.83
N GLY A 17 -6.06 -20.09 -4.86
CA GLY A 17 -6.03 -20.94 -6.05
C GLY A 17 -4.80 -20.84 -6.94
N THR A 18 -3.87 -19.95 -6.69
CA THR A 18 -2.56 -19.94 -7.35
C THR A 18 -1.51 -20.33 -6.35
N GLY A 19 -0.97 -21.51 -6.40
CA GLY A 19 0.17 -21.89 -5.55
C GLY A 19 1.33 -20.91 -5.73
N ASP A 20 2.24 -20.89 -4.76
CA ASP A 20 3.47 -20.09 -4.79
C ASP A 20 4.42 -20.57 -5.90
N THR A 21 4.05 -20.31 -7.15
CA THR A 21 4.78 -20.80 -8.33
C THR A 21 5.41 -19.63 -9.07
N LEU A 22 6.71 -19.77 -9.36
CA LEU A 22 7.42 -18.78 -10.17
C LEU A 22 6.76 -18.59 -11.54
N GLY A 23 6.57 -17.32 -11.94
CA GLY A 23 5.90 -16.96 -13.17
C GLY A 23 4.37 -17.02 -13.12
N ALA A 24 3.79 -17.42 -11.98
CA ALA A 24 2.34 -17.43 -11.79
C ALA A 24 1.80 -16.08 -11.28
N GLY A 25 0.48 -15.94 -11.33
CA GLY A 25 -0.24 -14.83 -10.73
C GLY A 25 -0.13 -14.85 -9.21
N THR A 26 -0.07 -13.68 -8.61
CA THR A 26 0.14 -13.51 -7.18
C THR A 26 -0.57 -12.28 -6.63
N ALA A 27 -0.74 -12.23 -5.31
CA ALA A 27 -0.96 -11.02 -4.53
C ALA A 27 0.21 -10.84 -3.55
N VAL A 28 0.53 -9.60 -3.23
CA VAL A 28 1.64 -9.26 -2.34
C VAL A 28 1.07 -8.58 -1.10
N GLU A 29 1.33 -9.17 0.06
CA GLU A 29 1.04 -8.55 1.34
C GLU A 29 2.25 -7.73 1.78
N GLY A 30 2.01 -6.49 2.15
CA GLY A 30 2.98 -5.59 2.77
C GLY A 30 2.47 -5.14 4.14
N GLU A 31 3.33 -5.17 5.13
CA GLU A 31 3.09 -4.61 6.46
C GLU A 31 4.28 -3.73 6.84
N ILE A 32 3.99 -2.55 7.37
CA ILE A 32 5.00 -1.62 7.90
C ILE A 32 4.60 -1.21 9.30
N LYS A 33 5.60 -1.03 10.17
CA LYS A 33 5.45 -0.37 11.48
C LYS A 33 6.39 0.81 11.53
N ILE A 34 5.90 1.91 12.06
CA ILE A 34 6.62 3.18 12.15
C ILE A 34 6.67 3.60 13.60
N SER A 35 7.86 3.85 14.12
CA SER A 35 8.06 4.34 15.46
C SER A 35 8.96 5.57 15.48
N GLY A 36 8.77 6.44 16.45
CA GLY A 36 9.51 7.68 16.60
C GLY A 36 8.89 8.51 17.73
N SER A 37 9.52 9.63 18.06
CA SER A 37 9.04 10.54 19.10
C SER A 37 9.18 12.00 18.70
N GLU A 38 9.57 12.26 17.47
CA GLU A 38 9.95 13.57 16.93
C GLU A 38 8.76 14.52 16.79
N TYR A 39 7.54 13.95 16.78
CA TYR A 39 6.31 14.72 16.60
C TYR A 39 5.39 14.61 17.83
N GLY A 40 5.83 15.22 18.92
CA GLY A 40 5.06 15.23 20.18
C GLY A 40 4.94 13.86 20.85
N GLY A 41 6.00 13.06 20.79
CA GLY A 41 6.06 11.70 21.38
C GLY A 41 5.63 10.59 20.42
N PHE A 42 5.33 10.92 19.15
CA PHE A 42 4.94 10.01 18.08
C PHE A 42 5.87 10.18 16.86
N PRO A 43 5.87 9.24 15.90
CA PRO A 43 6.58 9.44 14.65
C PRO A 43 5.99 10.63 13.88
N PRO A 44 6.76 11.30 13.01
CA PRO A 44 6.24 12.34 12.17
C PRO A 44 5.19 11.81 11.17
N PRO A 45 4.21 12.65 10.75
CA PRO A 45 3.26 12.29 9.71
C PRO A 45 3.97 11.84 8.43
N VAL A 46 3.54 10.72 7.88
CA VAL A 46 3.99 10.22 6.57
C VAL A 46 3.39 11.11 5.48
N THR A 47 4.23 11.58 4.55
CA THR A 47 3.81 12.41 3.41
C THR A 47 3.96 11.67 2.07
N GLY A 48 4.70 10.58 2.05
CA GLY A 48 4.84 9.78 0.85
C GLY A 48 5.37 8.37 1.13
N VAL A 49 4.97 7.45 0.27
CA VAL A 49 5.41 6.06 0.27
C VAL A 49 5.85 5.69 -1.13
N THR A 50 7.06 5.16 -1.25
CA THR A 50 7.56 4.56 -2.48
C THR A 50 7.87 3.09 -2.22
N PHE A 51 7.40 2.22 -3.09
CA PHE A 51 7.67 0.80 -3.06
C PHE A 51 8.26 0.34 -4.38
N LEU A 52 9.40 -0.34 -4.34
CA LEU A 52 10.05 -0.94 -5.50
C LEU A 52 9.89 -2.46 -5.43
N ALA A 53 9.18 -3.00 -6.41
CA ALA A 53 8.98 -4.44 -6.54
C ALA A 53 10.22 -5.12 -7.12
N PRO A 54 10.37 -6.44 -6.93
CA PRO A 54 11.49 -7.19 -7.49
C PRO A 54 11.55 -7.10 -9.02
N ALA A 55 12.76 -7.15 -9.57
CA ALA A 55 12.96 -7.25 -11.00
C ALA A 55 12.25 -8.48 -11.58
N GLY A 56 11.60 -8.29 -12.74
CA GLY A 56 10.87 -9.36 -13.42
C GLY A 56 9.42 -9.56 -12.96
N VAL A 57 8.97 -8.87 -11.91
CA VAL A 57 7.54 -8.71 -11.62
C VAL A 57 6.87 -8.00 -12.80
N LYS A 58 5.73 -8.53 -13.23
CA LYS A 58 4.94 -7.93 -14.32
C LYS A 58 3.56 -7.57 -13.82
N LEU A 59 3.06 -6.44 -14.33
CA LEU A 59 1.70 -5.96 -14.08
C LEU A 59 0.87 -6.14 -15.37
N HIS A 60 -0.34 -6.62 -15.22
CA HIS A 60 -1.27 -6.93 -16.31
C HIS A 60 -2.60 -6.19 -16.08
N PRO A 61 -2.68 -4.89 -16.41
CA PRO A 61 -3.90 -4.11 -16.17
C PRO A 61 -5.05 -4.45 -17.11
N GLN A 62 -4.79 -5.21 -18.18
CA GLN A 62 -5.78 -5.52 -19.22
C GLN A 62 -6.92 -6.39 -18.67
N GLY A 63 -8.15 -5.95 -18.91
CA GLY A 63 -9.37 -6.66 -18.49
C GLY A 63 -9.83 -6.34 -17.07
N PHE A 64 -9.06 -5.56 -16.30
CA PHE A 64 -9.52 -4.95 -15.07
C PHE A 64 -10.26 -3.64 -15.39
N ASN A 65 -11.31 -3.36 -14.61
CA ASN A 65 -11.99 -2.08 -14.67
C ASN A 65 -11.22 -1.05 -13.85
N THR A 66 -11.48 0.22 -14.10
CA THR A 66 -11.03 1.29 -13.20
C THR A 66 -12.22 1.87 -12.44
N CYS A 67 -12.02 2.29 -11.21
CA CYS A 67 -12.98 3.14 -10.53
C CYS A 67 -12.80 4.57 -11.05
N SER A 68 -13.91 5.23 -11.41
CA SER A 68 -13.83 6.58 -11.96
C SER A 68 -13.36 7.58 -10.91
N GLU A 69 -12.71 8.64 -11.35
CA GLU A 69 -12.24 9.70 -10.47
C GLU A 69 -13.39 10.34 -9.68
N ALA A 70 -14.53 10.59 -10.33
CA ALA A 70 -15.71 11.15 -9.68
C ALA A 70 -16.23 10.28 -8.52
N ILE A 71 -16.24 8.94 -8.67
CA ILE A 71 -16.64 8.03 -7.58
C ILE A 71 -15.61 8.06 -6.45
N LEU A 72 -14.31 8.04 -6.79
CA LEU A 72 -13.25 8.08 -5.79
C LEU A 72 -13.25 9.41 -5.01
N GLU A 73 -13.48 10.54 -5.69
CA GLU A 73 -13.55 11.87 -5.07
C GLU A 73 -14.81 12.07 -4.23
N SER A 74 -15.93 11.42 -4.57
CA SER A 74 -17.15 11.45 -3.75
C SER A 74 -17.08 10.53 -2.53
N HIS A 75 -16.00 9.73 -2.41
CA HIS A 75 -15.84 8.69 -1.39
C HIS A 75 -16.91 7.58 -1.40
N GLU A 76 -17.68 7.50 -2.47
CA GLU A 76 -18.72 6.47 -2.65
C GLU A 76 -18.14 5.19 -3.24
N ILE A 77 -17.09 4.66 -2.62
CA ILE A 77 -16.31 3.52 -3.12
C ILE A 77 -17.13 2.25 -3.37
N THR A 78 -18.30 2.11 -2.75
CA THR A 78 -19.23 1.01 -2.99
C THR A 78 -19.80 1.00 -4.41
N HIS A 79 -19.75 2.14 -5.11
CA HIS A 79 -20.16 2.28 -6.50
C HIS A 79 -19.03 1.92 -7.50
N CYS A 80 -17.82 1.66 -7.01
CA CYS A 80 -16.74 1.20 -7.87
C CYS A 80 -17.07 -0.17 -8.50
N PRO A 81 -16.78 -0.38 -9.79
CA PRO A 81 -16.96 -1.68 -10.41
C PRO A 81 -16.17 -2.79 -9.68
N LYS A 82 -16.76 -3.97 -9.50
CA LYS A 82 -16.11 -5.06 -8.76
C LYS A 82 -14.70 -5.43 -9.24
N LYS A 83 -14.43 -5.34 -10.56
CA LYS A 83 -13.10 -5.60 -11.13
C LYS A 83 -12.11 -4.43 -10.98
N SER A 84 -12.50 -3.35 -10.34
CA SER A 84 -11.59 -2.23 -10.05
C SER A 84 -10.89 -2.34 -8.70
N PHE A 85 -11.25 -3.32 -7.87
CA PHE A 85 -10.57 -3.55 -6.60
C PHE A 85 -9.19 -4.16 -6.86
N ALA A 86 -8.14 -3.46 -6.46
CA ALA A 86 -6.74 -3.88 -6.63
C ALA A 86 -6.19 -4.59 -5.39
N SER A 87 -6.87 -4.49 -4.24
CA SER A 87 -6.48 -5.12 -2.98
C SER A 87 -7.67 -5.75 -2.26
N SER A 88 -7.38 -6.66 -1.33
CA SER A 88 -8.29 -6.96 -0.22
C SER A 88 -8.36 -5.77 0.75
N ILE A 89 -9.29 -5.83 1.70
CA ILE A 89 -9.35 -4.84 2.77
C ILE A 89 -8.13 -5.04 3.67
N GLY A 90 -7.35 -3.99 3.82
CA GLY A 90 -6.22 -3.87 4.73
C GLY A 90 -6.57 -2.99 5.93
N SER A 91 -5.55 -2.57 6.66
CA SER A 91 -5.68 -1.75 7.86
C SER A 91 -4.60 -0.69 7.98
N VAL A 92 -4.95 0.41 8.63
CA VAL A 92 -3.99 1.42 9.11
C VAL A 92 -4.28 1.63 10.59
N ALA A 93 -3.24 1.67 11.40
CA ALA A 93 -3.30 2.12 12.79
C ALA A 93 -2.49 3.41 12.91
N GLY A 94 -3.02 4.36 13.65
CA GLY A 94 -2.38 5.65 13.83
C GLY A 94 -2.91 6.41 15.02
N VAL A 95 -2.54 7.66 15.11
CA VAL A 95 -2.96 8.58 16.16
C VAL A 95 -3.43 9.88 15.56
N VAL A 96 -4.57 10.34 15.99
CA VAL A 96 -5.15 11.63 15.57
C VAL A 96 -5.29 12.58 16.75
N SER A 97 -5.44 13.87 16.50
CA SER A 97 -5.43 14.91 17.51
C SER A 97 -6.76 15.63 17.57
N PHE A 98 -7.35 15.73 18.76
CA PHE A 98 -8.47 16.62 19.08
C PHE A 98 -7.95 17.73 19.97
N GLY A 99 -7.48 18.83 19.38
CA GLY A 99 -6.73 19.85 20.09
C GLY A 99 -5.45 19.27 20.70
N ALA A 100 -5.30 19.35 22.03
CA ALA A 100 -4.14 18.80 22.74
C ALA A 100 -4.25 17.29 23.05
N THR A 101 -5.42 16.69 22.88
CA THR A 101 -5.64 15.27 23.17
C THR A 101 -5.30 14.42 21.96
N ARG A 102 -4.49 13.39 22.15
CA ARG A 102 -4.15 12.39 21.15
C ARG A 102 -4.85 11.07 21.41
N VAL A 103 -5.44 10.48 20.38
CA VAL A 103 -6.20 9.23 20.48
C VAL A 103 -5.82 8.30 19.33
N HIS A 104 -5.77 6.99 19.63
CA HIS A 104 -5.54 5.99 18.61
C HIS A 104 -6.75 5.85 17.71
N GLU A 105 -6.49 5.69 16.43
CA GLU A 105 -7.48 5.49 15.37
C GLU A 105 -7.12 4.26 14.54
N ALA A 106 -8.12 3.47 14.20
CA ALA A 106 -7.99 2.33 13.31
C ALA A 106 -8.82 2.57 12.04
N LEU A 107 -8.17 2.44 10.88
CA LEU A 107 -8.81 2.63 9.59
C LEU A 107 -8.74 1.33 8.78
N THR A 108 -9.74 1.11 7.95
CA THR A 108 -9.63 0.18 6.82
C THR A 108 -8.83 0.84 5.70
N LEU A 109 -8.14 0.04 4.91
CA LEU A 109 -7.37 0.50 3.75
C LEU A 109 -7.71 -0.36 2.54
N GLN A 110 -8.00 0.26 1.41
CA GLN A 110 -8.31 -0.47 0.18
C GLN A 110 -7.69 0.23 -1.03
N ALA A 111 -7.19 -0.56 -1.99
CA ALA A 111 -6.65 -0.05 -3.24
C ALA A 111 -7.58 -0.37 -4.41
N PHE A 112 -7.64 0.55 -5.38
CA PHE A 112 -8.44 0.47 -6.60
C PHE A 112 -7.56 0.73 -7.82
N PHE A 113 -7.89 0.10 -8.93
CA PHE A 113 -7.37 0.52 -10.23
C PHE A 113 -8.04 1.85 -10.60
N ALA A 114 -7.23 2.85 -10.88
CA ALA A 114 -7.65 4.20 -11.27
C ALA A 114 -7.37 4.45 -12.77
N PRO A 115 -8.01 5.46 -13.38
CA PRO A 115 -7.68 5.90 -14.71
C PRO A 115 -6.20 6.24 -14.87
N GLY A 116 -5.67 6.18 -16.08
CA GLY A 116 -4.25 6.50 -16.35
C GLY A 116 -3.26 5.39 -15.98
N GLY A 117 -3.72 4.22 -15.53
CA GLY A 117 -2.84 3.12 -15.09
C GLY A 117 -2.28 3.30 -13.68
N GLU A 118 -2.90 4.15 -12.89
CA GLU A 118 -2.56 4.41 -11.49
C GLU A 118 -3.32 3.48 -10.54
N LEU A 119 -2.94 3.51 -9.27
CA LEU A 119 -3.75 2.99 -8.16
C LEU A 119 -4.28 4.16 -7.34
N ALA A 120 -5.52 4.03 -6.86
CA ALA A 120 -6.05 4.90 -5.81
C ALA A 120 -6.10 4.11 -4.51
N PHE A 121 -5.82 4.76 -3.40
CA PHE A 121 -5.92 4.21 -2.05
C PHE A 121 -6.97 4.98 -1.28
N TYR A 122 -7.86 4.26 -0.64
CA TYR A 122 -8.88 4.81 0.24
C TYR A 122 -8.72 4.24 1.62
N ALA A 123 -8.59 5.11 2.61
CA ALA A 123 -8.57 4.74 4.01
C ALA A 123 -9.75 5.37 4.75
N GLU A 124 -10.45 4.59 5.54
CA GLU A 124 -11.63 5.01 6.27
C GLU A 124 -11.58 4.56 7.72
N GLY A 125 -11.79 5.52 8.65
CA GLY A 125 -12.01 5.31 10.08
C GLY A 125 -13.30 5.98 10.52
N ARG A 126 -13.94 5.43 11.56
CA ARG A 126 -15.23 5.95 12.04
C ARG A 126 -15.29 6.19 13.55
N SER A 127 -14.27 5.81 14.26
CA SER A 127 -14.22 5.97 15.71
C SER A 127 -12.76 5.97 16.19
N PRO A 128 -12.34 6.95 16.97
CA PRO A 128 -13.11 8.05 17.56
C PRO A 128 -13.43 9.21 16.61
N ALA A 129 -12.82 9.25 15.42
CA ALA A 129 -13.09 10.27 14.40
C ALA A 129 -13.68 9.65 13.13
N VAL A 130 -14.45 10.44 12.37
CA VAL A 130 -14.76 10.09 10.98
C VAL A 130 -13.61 10.62 10.13
N ILE A 131 -12.84 9.72 9.56
CA ILE A 131 -11.68 10.02 8.73
C ILE A 131 -11.85 9.31 7.41
N GLU A 132 -11.76 10.04 6.34
CA GLU A 132 -11.75 9.51 4.98
C GLU A 132 -10.57 10.13 4.24
N VAL A 133 -9.67 9.29 3.77
CA VAL A 133 -8.43 9.72 3.09
C VAL A 133 -8.35 9.04 1.74
N MET A 134 -8.19 9.83 0.70
CA MET A 134 -7.92 9.36 -0.65
C MET A 134 -6.51 9.76 -1.07
N GLY A 135 -5.77 8.79 -1.57
CA GLY A 135 -4.45 8.99 -2.17
C GLY A 135 -4.34 8.30 -3.52
N LYS A 136 -3.44 8.76 -4.36
CA LYS A 136 -3.12 8.13 -5.65
C LYS A 136 -1.67 7.67 -5.66
N ALA A 137 -1.40 6.54 -6.30
CA ALA A 137 -0.05 6.07 -6.56
C ALA A 137 0.19 5.92 -8.05
N SER A 138 1.22 6.56 -8.53
CA SER A 138 1.75 6.35 -9.87
C SER A 138 2.56 5.05 -9.94
N ILE A 139 2.57 4.44 -11.11
CA ILE A 139 3.32 3.23 -11.40
C ILE A 139 4.32 3.54 -12.51
N THR A 140 5.61 3.37 -12.21
CA THR A 140 6.71 3.64 -13.15
C THR A 140 7.73 2.50 -13.12
N SER A 141 8.78 2.58 -13.92
CA SER A 141 9.92 1.66 -13.82
C SER A 141 10.77 1.99 -12.58
N GLY A 142 11.18 0.97 -11.84
CA GLY A 142 11.98 1.14 -10.62
C GLY A 142 13.44 1.53 -10.84
N GLY A 143 14.03 1.14 -11.96
CA GLY A 143 15.48 1.29 -12.15
C GLY A 143 16.33 0.42 -11.21
N ASP A 144 17.64 0.54 -11.27
CA ASP A 144 18.62 -0.07 -10.33
C ASP A 144 18.38 -1.55 -9.99
N GLY A 145 17.92 -2.33 -10.97
CA GLY A 145 17.66 -3.76 -10.80
C GLY A 145 16.32 -4.10 -10.13
N PHE A 146 15.46 -3.11 -9.92
CA PHE A 146 14.08 -3.30 -9.49
C PHE A 146 13.11 -3.35 -10.70
N GLY A 147 11.93 -3.88 -10.45
CA GLY A 147 10.81 -3.93 -11.39
C GLY A 147 9.91 -2.70 -11.28
N PRO A 148 8.57 -2.86 -11.20
CA PRO A 148 7.66 -1.74 -11.01
C PRO A 148 7.95 -0.95 -9.73
N LYS A 149 7.84 0.37 -9.84
CA LYS A 149 7.90 1.34 -8.73
C LYS A 149 6.52 1.94 -8.55
N PHE A 150 6.02 1.86 -7.35
CA PHE A 150 4.78 2.51 -6.89
C PHE A 150 5.16 3.72 -6.05
N SER A 151 4.61 4.88 -6.36
CA SER A 151 4.87 6.11 -5.58
C SER A 151 3.56 6.80 -5.26
N ALA A 152 3.24 6.91 -3.98
CA ALA A 152 2.04 7.55 -3.47
C ALA A 152 2.39 8.76 -2.62
N ASN A 153 1.62 9.85 -2.79
CA ASN A 153 1.56 10.91 -1.81
C ASN A 153 0.49 10.57 -0.77
N VAL A 154 0.83 10.76 0.49
CA VAL A 154 -0.08 10.54 1.63
C VAL A 154 -0.58 11.91 2.08
N PRO A 155 -1.89 12.19 1.98
CA PRO A 155 -2.46 13.44 2.45
C PRO A 155 -2.30 13.60 3.95
N LEU A 156 -1.98 14.81 4.40
CA LEU A 156 -1.96 15.15 5.81
C LEU A 156 -3.40 15.28 6.33
N VAL A 157 -3.69 14.66 7.46
CA VAL A 157 -5.02 14.63 8.08
C VAL A 157 -5.05 15.51 9.30
N GLU A 158 -5.92 16.49 9.31
CA GLU A 158 -6.28 17.33 10.46
C GLU A 158 -7.71 16.98 10.91
N THR A 159 -7.92 16.61 12.16
CA THR A 159 -9.27 16.31 12.67
C THR A 159 -10.03 17.54 13.11
N VAL A 160 -9.31 18.57 13.56
CA VAL A 160 -9.83 19.90 13.88
C VAL A 160 -8.81 20.94 13.40
N PRO A 161 -9.27 22.10 12.88
CA PRO A 161 -8.36 23.14 12.37
C PRO A 161 -7.30 23.56 13.38
N GLY A 162 -6.03 23.53 12.96
CA GLY A 162 -4.88 23.90 13.80
C GLY A 162 -4.43 22.83 14.77
N ALA A 163 -5.05 21.65 14.80
CA ALA A 163 -4.53 20.51 15.56
C ALA A 163 -3.30 19.89 14.86
N PRO A 164 -2.44 19.20 15.63
CA PRO A 164 -1.37 18.43 15.00
C PRO A 164 -1.93 17.37 14.05
N TYR A 165 -1.24 17.18 12.91
CA TYR A 165 -1.61 16.17 11.93
C TYR A 165 -1.63 14.76 12.51
N GLY A 166 -2.48 13.92 11.96
CA GLY A 166 -2.51 12.49 12.25
C GLY A 166 -1.20 11.82 11.83
N VAL A 167 -0.83 10.80 12.57
CA VAL A 167 0.37 10.00 12.32
C VAL A 167 -0.01 8.55 12.07
N VAL A 168 0.75 7.88 11.22
CA VAL A 168 0.62 6.44 10.96
C VAL A 168 1.66 5.70 11.78
N GLU A 169 1.23 4.70 12.56
CA GLU A 169 2.09 3.80 13.34
C GLU A 169 2.23 2.43 12.67
N ALA A 170 1.20 1.98 11.97
CA ALA A 170 1.26 0.74 11.20
C ALA A 170 0.32 0.79 10.00
N ALA A 171 0.68 0.11 8.93
CA ALA A 171 -0.19 -0.12 7.79
C ALA A 171 0.03 -1.52 7.22
N LYS A 172 -1.07 -2.19 6.84
CA LYS A 172 -1.05 -3.50 6.23
C LYS A 172 -2.01 -3.54 5.05
N ILE A 173 -1.54 -4.04 3.90
CA ILE A 173 -2.34 -4.19 2.70
C ILE A 173 -1.88 -5.38 1.87
N THR A 174 -2.83 -6.10 1.26
CA THR A 174 -2.54 -7.13 0.27
C THR A 174 -3.00 -6.66 -1.10
N VAL A 175 -2.04 -6.33 -1.97
CA VAL A 175 -2.28 -5.85 -3.33
C VAL A 175 -2.13 -6.99 -4.32
N GLY A 176 -3.07 -7.11 -5.22
CA GLY A 176 -3.15 -8.13 -6.26
C GLY A 176 -4.60 -8.54 -6.47
N ALA A 177 -5.03 -8.57 -7.70
CA ALA A 177 -6.39 -8.94 -8.08
C ALA A 177 -6.35 -9.96 -9.20
N ALA A 178 -7.41 -10.75 -9.32
CA ALA A 178 -7.60 -11.64 -10.45
C ALA A 178 -9.08 -11.80 -10.79
N PHE A 179 -9.33 -12.23 -12.00
CA PHE A 179 -10.66 -12.62 -12.44
C PHE A 179 -10.56 -13.78 -13.43
N VAL A 180 -11.65 -14.50 -13.60
CA VAL A 180 -11.72 -15.58 -14.58
C VAL A 180 -12.29 -15.04 -15.90
N GLN A 181 -11.57 -15.28 -17.00
CA GLN A 181 -12.00 -14.97 -18.35
C GLN A 181 -11.84 -16.22 -19.23
N THR A 182 -12.92 -16.66 -19.84
CA THR A 182 -12.93 -17.88 -20.68
C THR A 182 -12.25 -19.10 -20.04
N GLY A 183 -12.51 -19.30 -18.74
CA GLY A 183 -11.93 -20.41 -17.97
C GLY A 183 -10.47 -20.24 -17.54
N LYS A 184 -9.84 -19.12 -17.86
CA LYS A 184 -8.47 -18.81 -17.46
C LYS A 184 -8.45 -17.74 -16.36
N LEU A 185 -7.62 -17.95 -15.35
CA LEU A 185 -7.36 -16.94 -14.31
C LEU A 185 -6.42 -15.87 -14.88
N ILE A 186 -6.89 -14.65 -14.89
CA ILE A 186 -6.11 -13.45 -15.27
C ILE A 186 -5.73 -12.73 -13.98
N SER A 187 -4.45 -12.65 -13.70
CA SER A 187 -3.92 -12.00 -12.50
C SER A 187 -3.26 -10.68 -12.85
N TYR A 188 -3.48 -9.67 -12.00
CA TYR A 188 -2.86 -8.35 -12.17
C TYR A 188 -1.34 -8.38 -12.00
N ILE A 189 -0.85 -9.12 -10.98
CA ILE A 189 0.58 -9.26 -10.70
C ILE A 189 1.02 -10.67 -11.04
N THR A 190 2.17 -10.83 -11.69
CA THR A 190 2.83 -12.13 -11.85
C THR A 190 4.25 -12.09 -11.31
N LEU A 191 4.63 -13.18 -10.63
CA LEU A 191 5.98 -13.36 -10.10
C LEU A 191 7.02 -13.50 -11.23
N PRO A 192 8.28 -13.17 -10.96
CA PRO A 192 9.38 -13.50 -11.84
C PRO A 192 9.49 -15.01 -12.06
N LYS A 193 9.97 -15.43 -13.24
CA LYS A 193 10.19 -16.85 -13.57
C LYS A 193 11.38 -17.47 -12.84
N LYS A 194 12.25 -16.66 -12.23
CA LYS A 194 13.42 -17.09 -11.47
C LYS A 194 13.47 -16.33 -10.16
N CYS A 195 13.77 -17.02 -9.08
CA CYS A 195 14.01 -16.40 -7.80
C CYS A 195 15.50 -16.20 -7.57
N PRO A 196 15.96 -15.01 -7.19
CA PRO A 196 17.35 -14.78 -6.84
C PRO A 196 17.75 -15.54 -5.58
N ARG A 197 19.05 -15.84 -5.44
CA ARG A 197 19.58 -16.44 -4.22
C ARG A 197 19.27 -15.55 -3.01
N GLY A 198 18.57 -16.11 -2.05
CA GLY A 198 18.18 -15.41 -0.81
C GLY A 198 16.88 -14.60 -0.90
N GLY A 199 16.07 -14.77 -1.97
CA GLY A 199 14.75 -14.16 -2.09
C GLY A 199 14.69 -12.96 -3.02
N PHE A 200 13.49 -12.46 -3.25
CA PHE A 200 13.19 -11.30 -4.09
C PHE A 200 13.49 -10.01 -3.33
N PRO A 201 14.42 -9.15 -3.80
CA PRO A 201 14.68 -7.87 -3.16
C PRO A 201 13.48 -6.93 -3.31
N VAL A 202 13.13 -6.26 -2.23
CA VAL A 202 12.06 -5.27 -2.13
C VAL A 202 12.62 -4.06 -1.41
N ARG A 203 12.25 -2.87 -1.84
CA ARG A 203 12.62 -1.61 -1.18
C ARG A 203 11.37 -0.80 -0.89
N ALA A 204 11.25 -0.29 0.32
CA ALA A 204 10.30 0.73 0.69
C ALA A 204 11.03 2.01 1.09
N GLN A 205 10.51 3.16 0.68
CA GLN A 205 10.98 4.46 1.11
C GLN A 205 9.80 5.29 1.60
N LEU A 206 9.93 5.84 2.80
CA LEU A 206 8.94 6.72 3.38
C LEU A 206 9.49 8.11 3.51
N THR A 207 8.68 9.10 3.17
CA THR A 207 8.95 10.53 3.43
C THR A 207 8.03 11.03 4.51
N PHE A 208 8.49 11.97 5.29
CA PHE A 208 7.80 12.49 6.46
C PHE A 208 7.66 14.02 6.38
N LEU A 209 6.73 14.57 7.15
CA LEU A 209 6.55 16.02 7.28
C LEU A 209 7.79 16.71 7.84
N ILE A 210 8.47 16.05 8.76
CA ILE A 210 9.75 16.50 9.35
C ILE A 210 10.72 15.31 9.40
N GLY A 211 12.00 15.59 9.34
CA GLY A 211 13.07 14.57 9.33
C GLY A 211 13.44 14.09 7.93
N GLU A 212 14.40 13.20 7.88
CA GLU A 212 14.91 12.64 6.63
C GLU A 212 14.07 11.45 6.15
N PRO A 213 14.03 11.18 4.84
CA PRO A 213 13.39 9.98 4.32
C PRO A 213 14.04 8.71 4.89
N VAL A 214 13.23 7.70 5.19
CA VAL A 214 13.70 6.39 5.64
C VAL A 214 13.55 5.39 4.52
N THR A 215 14.63 4.69 4.20
CA THR A 215 14.66 3.61 3.21
C THR A 215 14.90 2.28 3.90
N VAL A 216 14.06 1.30 3.55
CA VAL A 216 14.14 -0.06 4.10
C VAL A 216 14.27 -1.04 2.94
N ASP A 217 15.33 -1.85 2.98
CA ASP A 217 15.54 -2.96 2.06
C ASP A 217 15.21 -4.28 2.77
N THR A 218 14.39 -5.10 2.14
CA THR A 218 14.02 -6.41 2.65
C THR A 218 13.97 -7.43 1.51
N LYS A 219 13.74 -8.70 1.84
CA LYS A 219 13.62 -9.77 0.85
C LYS A 219 12.38 -10.60 1.11
N MET A 220 11.60 -10.75 0.08
CA MET A 220 10.49 -11.69 0.05
C MET A 220 11.02 -13.10 -0.24
N PRO A 221 10.65 -14.13 0.54
CA PRO A 221 11.15 -15.47 0.31
C PRO A 221 10.76 -16.02 -1.06
N CYS A 222 11.58 -16.91 -1.60
CA CYS A 222 11.21 -17.65 -2.82
C CYS A 222 10.09 -18.63 -2.52
N PRO A 223 9.16 -18.86 -3.48
CA PRO A 223 8.27 -20.00 -3.41
C PRO A 223 9.05 -21.30 -3.24
N THR A 224 8.51 -22.21 -2.43
CA THR A 224 9.17 -23.47 -2.09
C THR A 224 8.86 -24.61 -3.08
N LYS A 225 8.07 -24.32 -4.12
CA LYS A 225 7.70 -25.31 -5.18
C LYS A 225 7.86 -24.72 -6.57
#